data_a095ba9c4d4e20d089104a8e1405fba0
#
_entry.id   a095ba9c4d4e20d089104a8e1405fba0
#
_cell.length_a   1.000
_cell.length_b   1.000
_cell.length_c   1.000
_cell.angle_alpha   90.00
_cell.angle_beta   90.00
_cell.angle_gamma   90.00
#
_symmetry.space_group_name_H-M   'P 1'
#
loop_
_entity.id
_entity.type
_entity.pdbx_description
1 polymer ?
#
loop_
_entity_poly.entity_id
_entity_poly.type
_entity_poly.pdbx_seq_one_letter_code
_entity_poly.pdbx_strand_id
1 'polypeptide(L)'
;MPVYKDKERGTYFVSCYTSQHRKKTKRGFKTKKAAVEWEKAFILSDCNDLNMHFSDFVDVYRKDMLHKIREHTWQTKNAIIHSAILPYFGEMPMNKIQASDVLKWQNKMLGYRNEKGEPYSPAYLRTINSQLSAIFNHAVKYYDLSKNPVVKAGSMGKKIQEKWNSGLRKNIRNSLNR
;
A
#
# COMPACT_ATOMS: atom_id res chain seq x y z
N MET A 1 -7.72 -10.79 31.55
CA MET A 1 -7.05 -11.49 30.44
C MET A 1 -7.75 -12.82 30.26
N PRO A 2 -8.29 -13.15 29.09
CA PRO A 2 -9.21 -14.27 28.93
C PRO A 2 -8.51 -15.56 28.52
N VAL A 3 -7.57 -16.05 29.35
CA VAL A 3 -7.01 -17.40 29.24
C VAL A 3 -7.74 -18.28 30.25
N TYR A 4 -8.40 -19.31 29.74
CA TYR A 4 -9.22 -20.21 30.52
C TYR A 4 -8.62 -21.61 30.54
N LYS A 5 -8.81 -22.35 31.64
CA LYS A 5 -8.43 -23.75 31.75
C LYS A 5 -9.62 -24.63 31.33
N ASP A 6 -9.40 -25.49 30.36
CA ASP A 6 -10.35 -26.55 30.00
C ASP A 6 -10.20 -27.71 30.98
N LYS A 7 -11.18 -27.85 31.85
CA LYS A 7 -11.15 -28.86 32.95
C LYS A 7 -11.24 -30.30 32.44
N GLU A 8 -11.92 -30.52 31.33
CA GLU A 8 -12.11 -31.84 30.75
C GLU A 8 -10.87 -32.35 30.02
N ARG A 9 -10.15 -31.44 29.35
CA ARG A 9 -8.99 -31.78 28.51
C ARG A 9 -7.64 -31.48 29.19
N GLY A 10 -7.63 -30.85 30.37
CA GLY A 10 -6.41 -30.49 31.08
C GLY A 10 -5.55 -29.44 30.34
N THR A 11 -6.10 -28.81 29.30
CA THR A 11 -5.42 -27.82 28.45
C THR A 11 -5.92 -26.41 28.72
N TYR A 12 -5.26 -25.41 28.13
CA TYR A 12 -5.69 -24.02 28.20
C TYR A 12 -6.23 -23.56 26.86
N PHE A 13 -7.16 -22.62 26.89
CA PHE A 13 -7.69 -21.97 25.69
C PHE A 13 -7.74 -20.46 25.87
N VAL A 14 -7.63 -19.73 24.76
CA VAL A 14 -7.73 -18.28 24.67
C VAL A 14 -9.00 -17.93 23.93
N SER A 15 -9.74 -16.95 24.44
CA SER A 15 -10.88 -16.38 23.75
C SER A 15 -10.71 -14.87 23.73
N CYS A 16 -10.45 -14.30 22.54
CA CYS A 16 -10.27 -12.86 22.34
C CYS A 16 -11.23 -12.36 21.25
N TYR A 17 -11.45 -11.06 21.24
CA TYR A 17 -12.18 -10.39 20.17
C TYR A 17 -11.17 -9.77 19.22
N THR A 18 -11.40 -9.93 17.92
CA THR A 18 -10.66 -9.25 16.85
C THR A 18 -11.02 -7.76 16.84
N SER A 19 -10.21 -6.96 16.16
CA SER A 19 -10.53 -5.55 15.86
C SER A 19 -11.92 -5.36 15.22
N GLN A 20 -12.43 -6.38 14.54
CA GLN A 20 -13.79 -6.42 13.97
C GLN A 20 -14.88 -6.89 14.96
N HIS A 21 -14.63 -6.91 16.25
CA HIS A 21 -15.55 -7.42 17.28
C HIS A 21 -16.01 -8.87 17.09
N ARG A 22 -15.29 -9.67 16.29
CA ARG A 22 -15.55 -11.11 16.13
C ARG A 22 -14.81 -11.91 17.19
N LYS A 23 -15.53 -12.79 17.88
CA LYS A 23 -14.94 -13.68 18.87
C LYS A 23 -14.09 -14.76 18.18
N LYS A 24 -12.80 -14.83 18.53
CA LYS A 24 -11.89 -15.89 18.10
C LYS A 24 -11.42 -16.71 19.32
N THR A 25 -11.55 -18.04 19.22
CA THR A 25 -11.15 -18.94 20.27
C THR A 25 -10.12 -19.93 19.75
N LYS A 26 -8.96 -20.04 20.43
CA LYS A 26 -7.95 -21.07 20.14
C LYS A 26 -7.75 -21.94 21.36
N ARG A 27 -7.83 -23.26 21.16
CA ARG A 27 -7.76 -24.28 22.20
C ARG A 27 -6.50 -25.14 22.06
N GLY A 28 -6.19 -25.95 23.08
CA GLY A 28 -5.15 -26.98 23.01
C GLY A 28 -3.76 -26.52 23.44
N PHE A 29 -3.64 -25.44 24.21
CA PHE A 29 -2.35 -25.05 24.77
C PHE A 29 -2.01 -25.94 25.98
N LYS A 30 -0.80 -26.52 25.98
CA LYS A 30 -0.32 -27.37 27.08
C LYS A 30 -0.04 -26.58 28.35
N THR A 31 0.32 -25.30 28.23
CA THR A 31 0.65 -24.43 29.37
C THR A 31 -0.08 -23.09 29.28
N LYS A 32 -0.35 -22.49 30.45
CA LYS A 32 -0.93 -21.14 30.54
C LYS A 32 0.00 -20.11 29.89
N LYS A 33 1.32 -20.27 30.04
CA LYS A 33 2.32 -19.37 29.44
C LYS A 33 2.24 -19.34 27.92
N ALA A 34 2.17 -20.50 27.28
CA ALA A 34 2.02 -20.60 25.81
C ALA A 34 0.70 -19.99 25.32
N ALA A 35 -0.38 -20.11 26.08
CA ALA A 35 -1.65 -19.47 25.76
C ALA A 35 -1.58 -17.94 25.84
N VAL A 36 -0.92 -17.39 26.87
CA VAL A 36 -0.70 -15.94 27.04
C VAL A 36 0.23 -15.38 25.95
N GLU A 37 1.30 -16.09 25.61
CA GLU A 37 2.22 -15.68 24.55
C GLU A 37 1.51 -15.65 23.18
N TRP A 38 0.70 -16.65 22.90
CA TRP A 38 -0.11 -16.66 21.67
C TRP A 38 -1.13 -15.52 21.66
N GLU A 39 -1.79 -15.22 22.78
CA GLU A 39 -2.74 -14.10 22.89
C GLU A 39 -2.05 -12.77 22.58
N LYS A 40 -0.88 -12.51 23.20
CA LYS A 40 -0.09 -11.30 22.96
C LYS A 40 0.30 -11.17 21.48
N ALA A 41 0.82 -12.25 20.88
CA ALA A 41 1.19 -12.27 19.47
C ALA A 41 -0.03 -12.07 18.56
N PHE A 42 -1.18 -12.65 18.93
CA PHE A 42 -2.42 -12.50 18.17
C PHE A 42 -2.98 -11.07 18.26
N ILE A 43 -3.02 -10.46 19.45
CA ILE A 43 -3.44 -9.07 19.61
C ILE A 43 -2.53 -8.13 18.83
N LEU A 44 -1.20 -8.31 18.89
CA LEU A 44 -0.25 -7.54 18.12
C LEU A 44 -0.48 -7.70 16.62
N SER A 45 -0.74 -8.90 16.14
CA SER A 45 -1.02 -9.14 14.71
C SER A 45 -2.37 -8.57 14.28
N ASP A 46 -3.37 -8.59 15.15
CA ASP A 46 -4.72 -8.09 14.87
C ASP A 46 -4.78 -6.55 14.99
N CYS A 47 -3.97 -5.95 15.86
CA CYS A 47 -3.81 -4.50 15.95
C CYS A 47 -2.99 -3.92 14.78
N ASN A 48 -2.10 -4.73 14.19
CA ASN A 48 -1.29 -4.32 13.04
C ASN A 48 -2.01 -4.52 11.70
N ASP A 49 -3.25 -4.98 11.72
CA ASP A 49 -4.06 -5.14 10.52
C ASP A 49 -4.83 -3.84 10.25
N LEU A 50 -4.34 -3.03 9.32
CA LEU A 50 -5.02 -1.86 8.75
C LEU A 50 -6.31 -2.32 8.03
N ASN A 51 -7.34 -2.63 8.84
CA ASN A 51 -8.60 -3.18 8.35
C ASN A 51 -9.63 -2.09 8.00
N MET A 52 -9.14 -0.89 7.68
CA MET A 52 -9.96 0.20 7.17
C MET A 52 -9.99 0.18 5.64
N HIS A 53 -11.01 0.78 5.04
CA HIS A 53 -11.07 0.95 3.60
C HIS A 53 -9.94 1.86 3.10
N PHE A 54 -9.52 1.63 1.86
CA PHE A 54 -8.48 2.46 1.25
C PHE A 54 -8.88 3.94 1.18
N SER A 55 -10.16 4.24 0.94
CA SER A 55 -10.73 5.60 0.97
C SER A 55 -10.48 6.29 2.32
N ASP A 56 -10.80 5.59 3.42
CA ASP A 56 -10.65 6.13 4.77
C ASP A 56 -9.16 6.37 5.11
N PHE A 57 -8.29 5.46 4.64
CA PHE A 57 -6.85 5.63 4.81
C PHE A 57 -6.30 6.82 4.01
N VAL A 58 -6.85 7.12 2.84
CA VAL A 58 -6.46 8.31 2.07
C VAL A 58 -6.74 9.59 2.86
N ASP A 59 -7.83 9.65 3.63
CA ASP A 59 -8.13 10.79 4.51
C ASP A 59 -7.13 10.91 5.67
N VAL A 60 -6.72 9.78 6.24
CA VAL A 60 -5.64 9.76 7.25
C VAL A 60 -4.32 10.24 6.63
N TYR A 61 -3.95 9.69 5.47
CA TYR A 61 -2.76 10.11 4.72
C TYR A 61 -2.77 11.61 4.40
N ARG A 62 -3.93 12.16 4.03
CA ARG A 62 -4.11 13.60 3.81
C ARG A 62 -3.76 14.41 5.05
N LYS A 63 -4.35 14.05 6.21
CA LYS A 63 -4.10 14.76 7.49
C LYS A 63 -2.62 14.75 7.85
N ASP A 64 -1.95 13.62 7.69
CA ASP A 64 -0.52 13.47 7.99
C ASP A 64 0.39 14.28 7.05
N MET A 65 -0.06 14.50 5.82
CA MET A 65 0.72 15.19 4.79
C MET A 65 0.46 16.70 4.73
N LEU A 66 -0.64 17.21 5.29
CA LEU A 66 -1.03 18.63 5.22
C LEU A 66 0.08 19.58 5.69
N HIS A 67 0.83 19.20 6.73
CA HIS A 67 1.92 20.02 7.27
C HIS A 67 3.29 19.77 6.61
N LYS A 68 3.39 18.77 5.74
CA LYS A 68 4.66 18.35 5.11
C LYS A 68 4.80 18.80 3.66
N ILE A 69 3.68 19.09 3.00
CA ILE A 69 3.66 19.49 1.58
C ILE A 69 2.83 20.73 1.37
N ARG A 70 3.18 21.50 0.34
CA ARG A 70 2.44 22.72 -0.03
C ARG A 70 1.04 22.35 -0.54
N GLU A 71 0.05 23.22 -0.28
CA GLU A 71 -1.34 23.00 -0.66
C GLU A 71 -1.51 22.69 -2.16
N HIS A 72 -0.86 23.44 -3.03
CA HIS A 72 -0.90 23.18 -4.47
C HIS A 72 -0.39 21.77 -4.86
N THR A 73 0.66 21.30 -4.16
CA THR A 73 1.17 19.93 -4.38
C THR A 73 0.15 18.89 -3.92
N TRP A 74 -0.55 19.19 -2.82
CA TRP A 74 -1.61 18.30 -2.36
C TRP A 74 -2.77 18.24 -3.35
N GLN A 75 -3.24 19.38 -3.87
CA GLN A 75 -4.33 19.44 -4.85
C GLN A 75 -4.03 18.57 -6.09
N THR A 76 -2.80 18.65 -6.62
CA THR A 76 -2.37 17.80 -7.75
C THR A 76 -2.39 16.31 -7.39
N LYS A 77 -1.89 15.94 -6.21
CA LYS A 77 -1.93 14.55 -5.72
C LYS A 77 -3.36 14.07 -5.54
N ASN A 78 -4.20 14.88 -4.91
CA ASN A 78 -5.59 14.58 -4.63
C ASN A 78 -6.38 14.34 -5.92
N ALA A 79 -6.19 15.18 -6.94
CA ALA A 79 -6.81 14.98 -8.25
C ALA A 79 -6.47 13.61 -8.85
N ILE A 80 -5.20 13.19 -8.78
CA ILE A 80 -4.74 11.88 -9.28
C ILE A 80 -5.35 10.75 -8.44
N ILE A 81 -5.36 10.88 -7.12
CA ILE A 81 -5.91 9.86 -6.22
C ILE A 81 -7.40 9.64 -6.51
N HIS A 82 -8.17 10.71 -6.62
CA HIS A 82 -9.61 10.64 -6.86
C HIS A 82 -9.96 10.13 -8.26
N SER A 83 -9.20 10.53 -9.29
CA SER A 83 -9.52 10.15 -10.68
C SER A 83 -9.05 8.73 -11.07
N ALA A 84 -7.90 8.28 -10.56
CA ALA A 84 -7.27 7.07 -11.05
C ALA A 84 -7.15 5.94 -10.01
N ILE A 85 -7.14 6.23 -8.71
CA ILE A 85 -6.85 5.27 -7.66
C ILE A 85 -8.11 4.88 -6.88
N LEU A 86 -8.84 5.86 -6.32
CA LEU A 86 -10.03 5.62 -5.50
C LEU A 86 -11.15 4.84 -6.23
N PRO A 87 -11.44 5.06 -7.53
CA PRO A 87 -12.47 4.30 -8.23
C PRO A 87 -12.18 2.79 -8.33
N TYR A 88 -10.95 2.37 -8.03
CA TYR A 88 -10.57 0.96 -8.07
C TYR A 88 -10.33 0.38 -6.66
N PHE A 89 -9.64 1.11 -5.79
CA PHE A 89 -9.21 0.61 -4.49
C PHE A 89 -10.07 1.10 -3.33
N GLY A 90 -10.89 2.14 -3.51
CA GLY A 90 -11.57 2.86 -2.42
C GLY A 90 -12.30 1.97 -1.44
N GLU A 91 -13.08 1.02 -1.92
CA GLU A 91 -13.88 0.10 -1.12
C GLU A 91 -13.10 -1.13 -0.61
N MET A 92 -11.84 -1.27 -1.01
CA MET A 92 -11.02 -2.43 -0.60
C MET A 92 -10.35 -2.18 0.76
N PRO A 93 -10.40 -3.15 1.69
CA PRO A 93 -9.64 -3.04 2.93
C PRO A 93 -8.13 -3.03 2.65
N MET A 94 -7.40 -2.08 3.27
CA MET A 94 -5.97 -1.86 3.05
C MET A 94 -5.13 -3.12 3.21
N ASN A 95 -5.42 -3.93 4.21
CA ASN A 95 -4.71 -5.18 4.52
C ASN A 95 -4.99 -6.32 3.53
N LYS A 96 -6.05 -6.22 2.74
CA LYS A 96 -6.43 -7.26 1.76
C LYS A 96 -5.94 -6.96 0.35
N ILE A 97 -5.48 -5.72 0.08
CA ILE A 97 -4.96 -5.35 -1.24
C ILE A 97 -3.64 -6.09 -1.49
N GLN A 98 -3.63 -6.91 -2.54
CA GLN A 98 -2.48 -7.71 -2.93
C GLN A 98 -1.82 -7.19 -4.21
N ALA A 99 -0.60 -7.66 -4.50
CA ALA A 99 0.10 -7.33 -5.72
C ALA A 99 -0.69 -7.74 -7.00
N SER A 100 -1.50 -8.80 -6.92
CA SER A 100 -2.40 -9.22 -8.00
C SER A 100 -3.46 -8.16 -8.33
N ASP A 101 -3.98 -7.47 -7.31
CA ASP A 101 -4.99 -6.43 -7.51
C ASP A 101 -4.35 -5.17 -8.10
N VAL A 102 -3.13 -4.85 -7.65
CA VAL A 102 -2.32 -3.78 -8.26
C VAL A 102 -2.02 -4.07 -9.73
N LEU A 103 -1.64 -5.31 -10.08
CA LEU A 103 -1.41 -5.70 -11.48
C LEU A 103 -2.68 -5.58 -12.34
N LYS A 104 -3.84 -6.00 -11.84
CA LYS A 104 -5.13 -5.84 -12.53
C LYS A 104 -5.44 -4.37 -12.78
N TRP A 105 -5.23 -3.52 -11.76
CA TRP A 105 -5.39 -2.08 -11.89
C TRP A 105 -4.41 -1.47 -12.91
N GLN A 106 -3.13 -1.85 -12.87
CA GLN A 106 -2.12 -1.41 -13.84
C GLN A 106 -2.52 -1.77 -15.27
N ASN A 107 -3.00 -3.00 -15.50
CA ASN A 107 -3.49 -3.44 -16.82
C ASN A 107 -4.70 -2.63 -17.27
N LYS A 108 -5.62 -2.29 -16.35
CA LYS A 108 -6.75 -1.40 -16.66
C LYS A 108 -6.28 -0.01 -17.07
N MET A 109 -5.28 0.56 -16.38
CA MET A 109 -4.72 1.88 -16.71
C MET A 109 -3.95 1.88 -18.03
N LEU A 110 -3.23 0.81 -18.35
CA LEU A 110 -2.53 0.62 -19.62
C LEU A 110 -3.51 0.44 -20.81
N GLY A 111 -4.63 -0.23 -20.57
CA GLY A 111 -5.69 -0.44 -21.55
C GLY A 111 -6.62 0.76 -21.77
N TYR A 112 -6.52 1.79 -20.91
CA TYR A 112 -7.38 2.97 -21.01
C TYR A 112 -7.17 3.72 -22.33
N ARG A 113 -8.29 4.20 -22.89
CA ARG A 113 -8.31 5.10 -24.04
C ARG A 113 -9.29 6.23 -23.75
N ASN A 114 -8.89 7.45 -24.07
CA ASN A 114 -9.76 8.62 -23.97
C ASN A 114 -10.78 8.64 -25.13
N GLU A 115 -11.66 9.63 -25.16
CA GLU A 115 -12.66 9.80 -26.21
C GLU A 115 -12.06 9.89 -27.63
N LYS A 116 -10.78 10.30 -27.74
CA LYS A 116 -10.02 10.37 -28.99
C LYS A 116 -9.27 9.07 -29.31
N GLY A 117 -9.43 8.01 -28.50
CA GLY A 117 -8.72 6.73 -28.66
C GLY A 117 -7.26 6.73 -28.19
N GLU A 118 -6.79 7.79 -27.51
CA GLU A 118 -5.41 7.92 -27.08
C GLU A 118 -5.19 7.27 -25.69
N PRO A 119 -4.06 6.57 -25.51
CA PRO A 119 -3.69 5.99 -24.21
C PRO A 119 -3.17 7.06 -23.22
N TYR A 120 -3.13 6.75 -21.95
CA TYR A 120 -2.38 7.56 -20.99
C TYR A 120 -0.88 7.61 -21.36
N SER A 121 -0.29 8.79 -21.21
CA SER A 121 1.15 8.94 -21.45
C SER A 121 1.97 8.09 -20.46
N PRO A 122 3.14 7.56 -20.86
CA PRO A 122 4.00 6.78 -19.98
C PRO A 122 4.44 7.56 -18.72
N ALA A 123 4.59 8.88 -18.82
CA ALA A 123 4.91 9.76 -17.70
C ALA A 123 3.75 9.81 -16.69
N TYR A 124 2.51 9.96 -17.16
CA TYR A 124 1.33 9.97 -16.32
C TYR A 124 1.12 8.62 -15.63
N LEU A 125 1.24 7.51 -16.36
CA LEU A 125 1.16 6.16 -15.80
C LEU A 125 2.18 5.94 -14.66
N ARG A 126 3.40 6.45 -14.82
CA ARG A 126 4.41 6.40 -13.79
C ARG A 126 4.04 7.24 -12.57
N THR A 127 3.48 8.42 -12.81
CA THR A 127 3.05 9.33 -11.74
C THR A 127 1.94 8.71 -10.90
N ILE A 128 0.88 8.15 -11.52
CA ILE A 128 -0.20 7.50 -10.76
C ILE A 128 0.28 6.29 -9.98
N ASN A 129 1.17 5.48 -10.56
CA ASN A 129 1.78 4.34 -9.86
C ASN A 129 2.62 4.78 -8.66
N SER A 130 3.36 5.88 -8.80
CA SER A 130 4.17 6.46 -7.71
C SER A 130 3.30 7.02 -6.58
N GLN A 131 2.14 7.61 -6.89
CA GLN A 131 1.20 8.08 -5.87
C GLN A 131 0.61 6.91 -5.07
N LEU A 132 0.19 5.84 -5.73
CA LEU A 132 -0.29 4.63 -5.06
C LEU A 132 0.81 4.04 -4.15
N SER A 133 2.03 3.92 -4.66
CA SER A 133 3.17 3.42 -3.88
C SER A 133 3.49 4.31 -2.67
N ALA A 134 3.37 5.63 -2.80
CA ALA A 134 3.60 6.56 -1.70
C ALA A 134 2.59 6.38 -0.56
N ILE A 135 1.31 6.15 -0.87
CA ILE A 135 0.26 5.87 0.14
C ILE A 135 0.58 4.57 0.88
N PHE A 136 0.90 3.49 0.15
CA PHE A 136 1.26 2.21 0.78
C PHE A 136 2.57 2.28 1.57
N ASN A 137 3.58 3.02 1.10
CA ASN A 137 4.82 3.24 1.87
C ASN A 137 4.55 4.01 3.17
N HIS A 138 3.63 4.97 3.16
CA HIS A 138 3.20 5.68 4.35
C HIS A 138 2.53 4.73 5.34
N ALA A 139 1.64 3.85 4.85
CA ALA A 139 0.98 2.82 5.65
C ALA A 139 1.98 1.84 6.28
N VAL A 140 2.97 1.38 5.52
CA VAL A 140 4.04 0.49 6.02
C VAL A 140 4.89 1.19 7.08
N LYS A 141 5.21 2.48 6.87
CA LYS A 141 6.13 3.22 7.75
C LYS A 141 5.50 3.64 9.08
N TYR A 142 4.22 4.01 9.08
CA TYR A 142 3.59 4.67 10.23
C TYR A 142 2.37 3.93 10.80
N TYR A 143 1.83 2.94 10.07
CA TYR A 143 0.60 2.24 10.42
C TYR A 143 0.75 0.72 10.38
N ASP A 144 1.98 0.23 10.47
CA ASP A 144 2.35 -1.18 10.61
C ASP A 144 1.76 -2.13 9.54
N LEU A 145 1.45 -1.59 8.34
CA LEU A 145 1.12 -2.45 7.21
C LEU A 145 2.32 -3.34 6.89
N SER A 146 2.12 -4.64 6.78
CA SER A 146 3.22 -5.62 6.66
C SER A 146 4.13 -5.41 5.45
N LYS A 147 3.58 -4.94 4.30
CA LYS A 147 4.34 -4.71 3.06
C LYS A 147 3.58 -3.83 2.08
N ASN A 148 4.34 -3.17 1.20
CA ASN A 148 3.76 -2.42 0.08
C ASN A 148 3.50 -3.36 -1.12
N PRO A 149 2.24 -3.60 -1.54
CA PRO A 149 1.93 -4.48 -2.65
C PRO A 149 2.39 -3.94 -4.01
N VAL A 150 2.54 -2.62 -4.15
CA VAL A 150 2.97 -1.96 -5.39
C VAL A 150 4.43 -2.28 -5.73
N VAL A 151 5.28 -2.44 -4.71
CA VAL A 151 6.68 -2.82 -4.91
C VAL A 151 6.80 -4.18 -5.59
N LYS A 152 5.97 -5.15 -5.17
CA LYS A 152 5.95 -6.49 -5.77
C LYS A 152 5.31 -6.49 -7.16
N ALA A 153 4.32 -5.65 -7.42
CA ALA A 153 3.68 -5.51 -8.74
C ALA A 153 4.60 -4.83 -9.75
N GLY A 154 5.55 -4.00 -9.29
CA GLY A 154 6.48 -3.29 -10.15
C GLY A 154 5.97 -1.94 -10.63
N SER A 155 6.78 -1.29 -11.47
CA SER A 155 6.50 0.04 -12.01
C SER A 155 5.67 -0.04 -13.28
N MET A 156 4.79 0.94 -13.49
CA MET A 156 3.99 1.14 -14.68
C MET A 156 4.59 2.26 -15.54
N GLY A 157 4.52 2.10 -16.87
CA GLY A 157 5.07 3.06 -17.83
C GLY A 157 6.57 2.85 -18.10
N LYS A 158 6.97 2.83 -19.36
CA LYS A 158 8.39 2.71 -19.76
C LYS A 158 9.16 3.93 -19.23
N LYS A 159 10.33 3.72 -18.61
CA LYS A 159 11.30 4.81 -18.43
C LYS A 159 11.63 5.35 -19.81
N ILE A 160 11.37 6.62 -20.06
CA ILE A 160 12.00 7.31 -21.19
C ILE A 160 13.49 7.30 -20.80
N GLN A 161 14.26 6.40 -21.39
CA GLN A 161 15.69 6.62 -21.46
C GLN A 161 15.82 7.84 -22.37
N GLU A 162 16.04 9.02 -21.77
CA GLU A 162 16.65 10.10 -22.50
C GLU A 162 17.97 9.54 -23.01
N LYS A 163 18.01 9.22 -24.30
CA LYS A 163 19.28 9.14 -25.01
C LYS A 163 19.85 10.55 -24.91
N TRP A 164 20.59 10.81 -23.83
CA TRP A 164 21.52 11.93 -23.80
C TRP A 164 22.39 11.75 -25.03
N ASN A 165 22.15 12.59 -26.02
CA ASN A 165 22.91 12.58 -27.25
C ASN A 165 24.38 12.72 -26.89
N SER A 166 25.10 11.60 -26.89
CA SER A 166 26.57 11.59 -26.79
C SER A 166 27.25 12.39 -27.93
N GLY A 167 26.45 12.90 -28.87
CA GLY A 167 26.87 13.84 -29.91
C GLY A 167 27.30 15.22 -29.39
N LEU A 168 26.71 15.74 -28.31
CA LEU A 168 27.12 17.02 -27.73
C LEU A 168 28.52 17.00 -27.08
N ARG A 169 28.94 15.88 -26.50
CA ARG A 169 30.27 15.71 -25.95
C ARG A 169 31.38 15.62 -27.00
N LYS A 170 31.08 15.15 -28.23
CA LYS A 170 32.04 15.13 -29.33
C LYS A 170 32.30 16.51 -29.90
N ASN A 171 31.29 17.36 -29.98
CA ASN A 171 31.46 18.74 -30.50
C ASN A 171 32.22 19.67 -29.55
N ILE A 172 32.08 19.51 -28.24
CA ILE A 172 32.83 20.31 -27.25
C ILE A 172 34.33 19.92 -27.24
N ARG A 173 34.63 18.62 -27.44
CA ARG A 173 36.04 18.16 -27.49
C ARG A 173 36.78 18.62 -28.76
N ASN A 174 36.05 18.78 -29.88
CA ASN A 174 36.64 19.24 -31.12
C ASN A 174 36.79 20.77 -31.25
N SER A 175 36.09 21.55 -30.40
CA SER A 175 36.23 22.98 -30.36
C SER A 175 37.33 23.48 -29.41
N LEU A 176 37.88 22.60 -28.56
CA LEU A 176 39.00 22.91 -27.64
C LEU A 176 40.36 22.52 -28.19
N ASN A 177 40.44 21.89 -29.35
CA ASN A 177 41.66 21.49 -30.04
C ASN A 177 41.90 22.20 -31.37
N ARG A 178 41.41 23.45 -31.49
CA ARG A 178 41.77 24.36 -32.60
C ARG A 178 42.42 25.59 -32.04
#